data_7e731354121991eb0f432ba387b93940
#
_entry.id   7e731354121991eb0f432ba387b93940
#
_cell.length_a   1.000
_cell.length_b   1.000
_cell.length_c   1.000
_cell.angle_alpha   90.00
_cell.angle_beta   90.00
_cell.angle_gamma   90.00
#
_symmetry.space_group_name_H-M   'P 1'
#
loop_
_entity.id
_entity.type
_entity.pdbx_description
1 polymer ?
#
loop_
_entity_poly.entity_id
_entity_poly.type
_entity_poly.pdbx_seq_one_letter_code
_entity_poly.pdbx_strand_id
1 'polypeptide(L)'
;VISDESRKNALKEIENDMVTQVAKFKSENKLLEAQRIEQRTKYDLEMLTELGVCSGIENYSRYFDGRNPGEPPFTLLDFFPDDFLMVVDESHIAIPQIRGQYEGDKSRKSTLVDYGFRLPSALDNRPLKFDEWKDRVNKAVLVSATPGKWENENSENFIEQVIRPVSYTHLTLPTSKI
;
A
#
# COMPACT_ATOMS: atom_id res chain seq x y z
N VAL A 1 -2.35 -5.40 19.34
CA VAL A 1 -2.07 -4.42 20.40
C VAL A 1 -0.55 -4.30 20.49
N ILE A 2 -0.02 -3.12 20.21
CA ILE A 2 1.43 -2.83 20.27
C ILE A 2 1.79 -2.64 21.77
N SER A 3 2.91 -3.25 22.22
CA SER A 3 3.38 -3.07 23.57
C SER A 3 3.86 -1.63 23.81
N ASP A 4 3.81 -1.13 25.06
CA ASP A 4 4.27 0.22 25.41
C ASP A 4 5.76 0.40 25.11
N GLU A 5 6.56 -0.65 25.23
CA GLU A 5 7.98 -0.64 24.91
C GLU A 5 8.21 -0.50 23.40
N SER A 6 7.50 -1.29 22.57
CA SER A 6 7.57 -1.18 21.11
C SER A 6 7.13 0.19 20.62
N ARG A 7 6.09 0.77 21.26
CA ARG A 7 5.63 2.12 20.94
C ARG A 7 6.70 3.16 21.24
N LYS A 8 7.32 3.10 22.42
CA LYS A 8 8.40 4.04 22.81
C LYS A 8 9.60 3.94 21.85
N ASN A 9 9.96 2.74 21.44
CA ASN A 9 11.05 2.53 20.49
C ASN A 9 10.71 3.13 19.13
N ALA A 10 9.49 2.88 18.61
CA ALA A 10 9.02 3.47 17.35
C ALA A 10 9.07 5.00 17.36
N LEU A 11 8.63 5.65 18.46
CA LEU A 11 8.67 7.11 18.59
C LEU A 11 10.10 7.66 18.53
N LYS A 12 11.06 6.97 19.19
CA LYS A 12 12.48 7.35 19.13
C LYS A 12 13.07 7.20 17.73
N GLU A 13 12.72 6.15 17.02
CA GLU A 13 13.17 5.93 15.62
C GLU A 13 12.62 7.01 14.69
N ILE A 14 11.33 7.37 14.83
CA ILE A 14 10.73 8.48 14.07
C ILE A 14 11.47 9.79 14.34
N GLU A 15 11.79 10.09 15.61
CA GLU A 15 12.53 11.29 15.99
C GLU A 15 13.94 11.30 15.38
N ASN A 16 14.66 10.18 15.43
CA ASN A 16 15.99 10.04 14.85
C ASN A 16 15.98 10.23 13.34
N ASP A 17 15.02 9.63 12.64
CA ASP A 17 14.86 9.79 11.20
C ASP A 17 14.48 11.22 10.83
N MET A 18 13.67 11.90 11.63
CA MET A 18 13.38 13.33 11.48
C MET A 18 14.65 14.16 11.58
N VAL A 19 15.45 13.97 12.63
CA VAL A 19 16.71 14.72 12.82
C VAL A 19 17.65 14.50 11.62
N THR A 20 17.77 13.26 11.16
CA THR A 20 18.60 12.90 10.02
C THR A 20 18.12 13.58 8.75
N GLN A 21 16.81 13.57 8.48
CA GLN A 21 16.23 14.19 7.29
C GLN A 21 16.33 15.73 7.33
N VAL A 22 16.16 16.34 8.49
CA VAL A 22 16.34 17.78 8.69
C VAL A 22 17.79 18.17 8.41
N ALA A 23 18.76 17.41 8.94
CA ALA A 23 20.18 17.65 8.68
C ALA A 23 20.51 17.54 7.19
N LYS A 24 19.97 16.53 6.51
CA LYS A 24 20.11 16.37 5.07
C LYS A 24 19.58 17.57 4.30
N PHE A 25 18.35 18.00 4.56
CA PHE A 25 17.77 19.17 3.89
C PHE A 25 18.59 20.47 4.16
N LYS A 26 19.08 20.66 5.36
CA LYS A 26 19.95 21.80 5.69
C LYS A 26 21.27 21.76 4.90
N SER A 27 21.87 20.57 4.75
CA SER A 27 23.10 20.42 3.95
C SER A 27 22.88 20.66 2.46
N GLU A 28 21.68 20.43 1.95
CA GLU A 28 21.26 20.71 0.58
C GLU A 28 20.74 22.14 0.38
N ASN A 29 20.81 23.00 1.42
CA ASN A 29 20.29 24.38 1.43
C ASN A 29 18.76 24.47 1.19
N LYS A 30 18.02 23.41 1.55
CA LYS A 30 16.55 23.31 1.49
C LYS A 30 15.95 23.66 2.84
N LEU A 31 16.05 24.94 3.24
CA LEU A 31 15.67 25.36 4.59
C LEU A 31 14.17 25.30 4.85
N LEU A 32 13.34 25.54 3.82
CA LEU A 32 11.89 25.48 3.95
C LEU A 32 11.41 24.04 4.14
N GLU A 33 11.97 23.09 3.39
CA GLU A 33 11.70 21.67 3.52
C GLU A 33 12.14 21.15 4.88
N ALA A 34 13.31 21.58 5.37
CA ALA A 34 13.80 21.24 6.69
C ALA A 34 12.84 21.70 7.79
N GLN A 35 12.41 22.95 7.73
CA GLN A 35 11.46 23.52 8.71
C GLN A 35 10.12 22.80 8.66
N ARG A 36 9.61 22.54 7.46
CA ARG A 36 8.32 21.89 7.24
C ARG A 36 8.28 20.47 7.82
N ILE A 37 9.28 19.64 7.51
CA ILE A 37 9.33 18.28 8.02
C ILE A 37 9.54 18.24 9.53
N GLU A 38 10.37 19.11 10.07
CA GLU A 38 10.61 19.22 11.52
C GLU A 38 9.32 19.57 12.27
N GLN A 39 8.63 20.62 11.85
CA GLN A 39 7.39 21.07 12.46
C GLN A 39 6.30 20.00 12.38
N ARG A 40 6.14 19.40 11.21
CA ARG A 40 5.12 18.36 11.01
C ARG A 40 5.40 17.13 11.85
N THR A 41 6.61 16.62 11.84
CA THR A 41 6.94 15.39 12.58
C THR A 41 6.89 15.61 14.09
N LYS A 42 7.33 16.76 14.60
CA LYS A 42 7.18 17.08 16.03
C LYS A 42 5.72 17.09 16.47
N TYR A 43 4.85 17.71 15.67
CA TYR A 43 3.40 17.71 15.95
C TYR A 43 2.83 16.29 15.94
N ASP A 44 3.20 15.47 14.93
CA ASP A 44 2.74 14.08 14.84
C ASP A 44 3.25 13.23 16.02
N LEU A 45 4.50 13.43 16.49
CA LEU A 45 5.07 12.78 17.67
C LEU A 45 4.33 13.17 18.96
N GLU A 46 3.99 14.44 19.13
CA GLU A 46 3.19 14.91 20.26
C GLU A 46 1.81 14.24 20.27
N MET A 47 1.11 14.25 19.14
CA MET A 47 -0.18 13.57 19.00
C MET A 47 -0.10 12.06 19.28
N LEU A 48 0.93 11.39 18.77
CA LEU A 48 1.16 9.98 19.03
C LEU A 48 1.47 9.69 20.50
N THR A 49 2.14 10.59 21.18
CA THR A 49 2.48 10.45 22.61
C THR A 49 1.25 10.65 23.49
N GLU A 50 0.50 11.73 23.28
CA GLU A 50 -0.62 12.12 24.12
C GLU A 50 -1.90 11.33 23.81
N LEU A 51 -2.24 11.17 22.53
CA LEU A 51 -3.50 10.57 22.09
C LEU A 51 -3.35 9.16 21.52
N GLY A 52 -2.14 8.74 21.18
CA GLY A 52 -1.88 7.46 20.56
C GLY A 52 -2.21 7.39 19.06
N VAL A 53 -2.66 8.49 18.45
CA VAL A 53 -3.02 8.58 17.04
C VAL A 53 -2.57 9.92 16.47
N CYS A 54 -2.28 9.98 15.17
CA CYS A 54 -2.07 11.21 14.42
C CYS A 54 -2.67 11.10 13.03
N SER A 55 -2.90 12.24 12.38
CA SER A 55 -3.34 12.26 10.98
C SER A 55 -2.21 11.77 10.07
N GLY A 56 -2.45 10.69 9.33
CA GLY A 56 -1.45 10.08 8.46
C GLY A 56 -0.51 9.11 9.20
N ILE A 57 -0.98 8.49 10.28
CA ILE A 57 -0.23 7.49 11.06
C ILE A 57 0.31 6.35 10.18
N GLU A 58 -0.36 6.05 9.08
CA GLU A 58 0.07 5.04 8.10
C GLU A 58 1.46 5.33 7.50
N ASN A 59 1.89 6.60 7.48
CA ASN A 59 3.23 6.98 7.00
C ASN A 59 4.35 6.56 7.96
N TYR A 60 3.98 6.19 9.18
CA TYR A 60 4.87 5.71 10.23
C TYR A 60 4.72 4.22 10.50
N SER A 61 3.90 3.48 9.72
CA SER A 61 3.57 2.06 9.93
C SER A 61 4.81 1.19 10.08
N ARG A 62 5.86 1.42 9.29
CA ARG A 62 7.10 0.67 9.33
C ARG A 62 7.71 0.57 10.74
N TYR A 63 7.70 1.67 11.50
CA TYR A 63 8.28 1.69 12.85
C TYR A 63 7.46 0.88 13.84
N PHE A 64 6.13 0.85 13.66
CA PHE A 64 5.22 0.11 14.53
C PHE A 64 5.15 -1.38 14.19
N ASP A 65 5.37 -1.72 12.93
CA ASP A 65 5.38 -3.11 12.43
C ASP A 65 6.75 -3.78 12.59
N GLY A 66 7.80 -3.03 12.90
CA GLY A 66 9.18 -3.53 13.00
C GLY A 66 9.80 -3.96 11.68
N ARG A 67 9.31 -3.42 10.55
CA ARG A 67 9.82 -3.71 9.21
C ARG A 67 11.07 -2.90 8.90
N ASN A 68 11.95 -3.49 8.09
CA ASN A 68 13.08 -2.77 7.55
C ASN A 68 12.67 -1.80 6.42
N PRO A 69 13.47 -0.75 6.14
CA PRO A 69 13.25 0.12 4.99
C PRO A 69 13.15 -0.67 3.69
N GLY A 70 12.11 -0.39 2.88
CA GLY A 70 11.88 -1.04 1.60
C GLY A 70 11.07 -2.33 1.66
N GLU A 71 10.87 -2.92 2.83
CA GLU A 71 10.02 -4.12 2.97
C GLU A 71 8.54 -3.80 2.67
N PRO A 72 7.81 -4.72 2.01
CA PRO A 72 6.40 -4.53 1.73
C PRO A 72 5.57 -4.50 3.02
N PRO A 73 4.47 -3.74 3.06
CA PRO A 73 3.56 -3.77 4.20
C PRO A 73 2.81 -5.09 4.25
N PHE A 74 2.34 -5.46 5.44
CA PHE A 74 1.36 -6.51 5.61
C PHE A 74 0.06 -6.12 4.92
N THR A 75 -0.52 -7.07 4.19
CA THR A 75 -1.78 -6.90 3.47
C THR A 75 -2.81 -7.90 3.94
N LEU A 76 -4.05 -7.76 3.49
CA LEU A 76 -5.08 -8.75 3.81
C LEU A 76 -4.70 -10.16 3.32
N LEU A 77 -3.91 -10.26 2.25
CA LEU A 77 -3.46 -11.55 1.70
C LEU A 77 -2.60 -12.33 2.70
N ASP A 78 -1.82 -11.64 3.53
CA ASP A 78 -0.93 -12.26 4.51
C ASP A 78 -1.70 -12.92 5.69
N PHE A 79 -3.03 -12.73 5.78
CA PHE A 79 -3.90 -13.35 6.79
C PHE A 79 -4.69 -14.55 6.28
N PHE A 80 -4.62 -14.84 4.97
CA PHE A 80 -5.23 -16.05 4.43
C PHE A 80 -4.30 -17.25 4.59
N PRO A 81 -4.85 -18.49 4.64
CA PRO A 81 -4.02 -19.70 4.57
C PRO A 81 -3.29 -19.77 3.21
N ASP A 82 -2.12 -20.41 3.19
CA ASP A 82 -1.24 -20.46 2.00
C ASP A 82 -1.92 -21.08 0.76
N ASP A 83 -2.96 -21.89 0.94
CA ASP A 83 -3.68 -22.59 -0.12
C ASP A 83 -4.99 -21.91 -0.56
N PHE A 84 -5.20 -20.64 -0.19
CA PHE A 84 -6.40 -19.92 -0.58
C PHE A 84 -6.54 -19.80 -2.10
N LEU A 85 -7.78 -19.77 -2.59
CA LEU A 85 -8.10 -19.51 -3.98
C LEU A 85 -8.49 -18.04 -4.15
N MET A 86 -7.76 -17.33 -5.01
CA MET A 86 -8.10 -15.97 -5.40
C MET A 86 -8.98 -15.99 -6.65
N VAL A 87 -10.08 -15.27 -6.62
CA VAL A 87 -10.90 -15.02 -7.82
C VAL A 87 -10.74 -13.54 -8.19
N VAL A 88 -10.23 -13.31 -9.40
CA VAL A 88 -10.01 -11.96 -9.94
C VAL A 88 -11.07 -11.71 -11.02
N ASP A 89 -12.08 -10.92 -10.65
CA ASP A 89 -13.12 -10.49 -11.59
C ASP A 89 -12.62 -9.36 -12.48
N GLU A 90 -13.10 -9.30 -13.72
CA GLU A 90 -12.66 -8.35 -14.74
C GLU A 90 -11.11 -8.26 -14.82
N SER A 91 -10.47 -9.41 -14.86
CA SER A 91 -9.01 -9.54 -14.75
C SER A 91 -8.26 -8.69 -15.78
N HIS A 92 -8.81 -8.52 -16.98
CA HIS A 92 -8.23 -7.67 -18.04
C HIS A 92 -8.09 -6.19 -17.62
N ILE A 93 -8.84 -5.74 -16.60
CA ILE A 93 -8.72 -4.41 -15.99
C ILE A 93 -7.92 -4.50 -14.68
N ALA A 94 -8.23 -5.48 -13.83
CA ALA A 94 -7.63 -5.61 -12.50
C ALA A 94 -6.11 -5.84 -12.56
N ILE A 95 -5.63 -6.71 -13.43
CA ILE A 95 -4.20 -7.02 -13.54
C ILE A 95 -3.35 -5.80 -13.96
N PRO A 96 -3.71 -5.03 -15.00
CA PRO A 96 -3.01 -3.78 -15.31
C PRO A 96 -3.03 -2.77 -14.17
N GLN A 97 -4.14 -2.66 -13.42
CA GLN A 97 -4.23 -1.78 -12.26
C GLN A 97 -3.29 -2.20 -11.14
N ILE A 98 -3.25 -3.48 -10.77
CA ILE A 98 -2.32 -4.01 -9.76
C ILE A 98 -0.86 -3.70 -10.16
N ARG A 99 -0.52 -3.84 -11.44
CA ARG A 99 0.81 -3.50 -11.96
C ARG A 99 1.16 -2.02 -11.82
N GLY A 100 0.19 -1.14 -12.07
CA GLY A 100 0.41 0.31 -12.08
C GLY A 100 0.40 0.97 -10.69
N GLN A 101 -0.24 0.36 -9.69
CA GLN A 101 -0.46 0.96 -8.38
C GLN A 101 0.81 1.37 -7.67
N TYR A 102 1.83 0.50 -7.67
CA TYR A 102 3.09 0.76 -6.98
C TYR A 102 3.81 1.99 -7.53
N GLU A 103 3.98 2.09 -8.84
CA GLU A 103 4.71 3.20 -9.45
C GLU A 103 3.97 4.53 -9.30
N GLY A 104 2.63 4.52 -9.39
CA GLY A 104 1.80 5.70 -9.15
C GLY A 104 1.92 6.22 -7.73
N ASP A 105 1.81 5.34 -6.73
CA ASP A 105 1.96 5.72 -5.32
C ASP A 105 3.37 6.19 -4.99
N LYS A 106 4.40 5.49 -5.49
CA LYS A 106 5.80 5.86 -5.32
C LYS A 106 6.09 7.25 -5.87
N SER A 107 5.66 7.56 -7.09
CA SER A 107 5.87 8.87 -7.71
C SER A 107 5.26 10.00 -6.87
N ARG A 108 4.01 9.83 -6.43
CA ARG A 108 3.33 10.80 -5.57
C ARG A 108 4.05 10.98 -4.24
N LYS A 109 4.42 9.91 -3.56
CA LYS A 109 5.06 9.97 -2.23
C LYS A 109 6.48 10.49 -2.31
N SER A 110 7.25 10.16 -3.36
CA SER A 110 8.58 10.72 -3.57
C SER A 110 8.53 12.25 -3.61
N THR A 111 7.57 12.81 -4.34
CA THR A 111 7.36 14.26 -4.34
C THR A 111 7.08 14.81 -2.94
N LEU A 112 6.25 14.15 -2.14
CA LEU A 112 5.95 14.60 -0.77
C LEU A 112 7.18 14.54 0.15
N VAL A 113 8.04 13.54 -0.02
CA VAL A 113 9.31 13.41 0.73
C VAL A 113 10.30 14.48 0.29
N ASP A 114 10.49 14.68 -1.01
CA ASP A 114 11.45 15.62 -1.57
C ASP A 114 11.16 17.08 -1.18
N TYR A 115 9.89 17.41 -0.98
CA TYR A 115 9.45 18.74 -0.55
C TYR A 115 9.21 18.87 0.96
N GLY A 116 9.64 17.88 1.76
CA GLY A 116 9.56 17.92 3.23
C GLY A 116 8.16 17.82 3.83
N PHE A 117 7.20 17.24 3.10
CA PHE A 117 5.85 16.99 3.63
C PHE A 117 5.73 15.66 4.38
N ARG A 118 6.63 14.71 4.10
CA ARG A 118 6.65 13.38 4.73
C ARG A 118 8.10 12.93 4.95
N LEU A 119 8.30 12.09 5.98
CA LEU A 119 9.54 11.34 6.16
C LEU A 119 9.69 10.26 5.07
N PRO A 120 10.93 9.82 4.77
CA PRO A 120 11.18 8.73 3.83
C PRO A 120 10.41 7.45 4.15
N SER A 121 10.09 7.18 5.41
CA SER A 121 9.26 6.04 5.85
C SER A 121 7.88 5.97 5.21
N ALA A 122 7.35 7.10 4.73
CA ALA A 122 6.09 7.13 3.99
C ALA A 122 6.13 6.29 2.70
N LEU A 123 7.33 6.09 2.12
CA LEU A 123 7.53 5.25 0.94
C LEU A 123 7.34 3.75 1.23
N ASP A 124 7.46 3.34 2.49
CA ASP A 124 7.33 1.94 2.91
C ASP A 124 5.88 1.53 3.20
N ASN A 125 4.97 2.51 3.35
CA ASN A 125 3.54 2.27 3.33
C ASN A 125 3.04 2.39 1.88
N ARG A 126 3.08 1.31 1.14
CA ARG A 126 2.90 1.27 -0.31
C ARG A 126 2.08 0.07 -0.77
N PRO A 127 1.44 0.12 -1.93
CA PRO A 127 0.91 -1.09 -2.56
C PRO A 127 2.02 -2.12 -2.79
N LEU A 128 1.64 -3.38 -2.84
CA LEU A 128 2.55 -4.43 -3.26
C LEU A 128 3.03 -4.16 -4.70
N LYS A 129 4.28 -4.51 -4.97
CA LYS A 129 4.74 -4.67 -6.35
C LYS A 129 4.03 -5.86 -6.98
N PHE A 130 3.95 -5.87 -8.30
CA PHE A 130 3.25 -6.96 -9.00
C PHE A 130 3.86 -8.35 -8.70
N ASP A 131 5.18 -8.45 -8.61
CA ASP A 131 5.84 -9.71 -8.27
C ASP A 131 5.56 -10.11 -6.81
N GLU A 132 5.58 -9.17 -5.87
CA GLU A 132 5.22 -9.42 -4.47
C GLU A 132 3.76 -9.89 -4.32
N TRP A 133 2.86 -9.40 -5.18
CA TRP A 133 1.48 -9.86 -5.24
C TRP A 133 1.41 -11.30 -5.79
N LYS A 134 2.13 -11.60 -6.89
CA LYS A 134 2.20 -12.96 -7.45
C LYS A 134 2.71 -13.99 -6.44
N ASP A 135 3.75 -13.62 -5.67
CA ASP A 135 4.35 -14.52 -4.68
C ASP A 135 3.39 -14.89 -3.54
N ARG A 136 2.36 -14.07 -3.29
CA ARG A 136 1.32 -14.33 -2.29
C ARG A 136 0.13 -15.10 -2.82
N VAL A 137 -0.04 -15.19 -4.14
CA VAL A 137 -1.20 -15.80 -4.78
C VAL A 137 -0.78 -17.11 -5.46
N ASN A 138 -0.99 -18.23 -4.75
CA ASN A 138 -0.61 -19.55 -5.26
C ASN A 138 -1.60 -20.09 -6.30
N LYS A 139 -2.89 -19.79 -6.15
CA LYS A 139 -3.98 -20.26 -7.02
C LYS A 139 -4.91 -19.11 -7.35
N ALA A 140 -5.18 -18.91 -8.63
CA ALA A 140 -6.09 -17.87 -9.06
C ALA A 140 -7.04 -18.37 -10.16
N VAL A 141 -8.28 -17.87 -10.12
CA VAL A 141 -9.23 -17.93 -11.24
C VAL A 141 -9.39 -16.52 -11.78
N LEU A 142 -9.07 -16.33 -13.03
CA LEU A 142 -9.18 -15.05 -13.73
C LEU A 142 -10.47 -15.05 -14.53
N VAL A 143 -11.39 -14.15 -14.23
CA VAL A 143 -12.68 -14.02 -14.89
C VAL A 143 -12.66 -12.78 -15.78
N SER A 144 -12.94 -12.95 -17.08
CA SER A 144 -12.97 -11.86 -18.04
C SER A 144 -13.74 -12.23 -19.30
N ALA A 145 -14.48 -11.27 -19.84
CA ALA A 145 -15.08 -11.43 -21.18
C ALA A 145 -14.05 -11.23 -22.30
N THR A 146 -12.97 -10.51 -22.02
CA THR A 146 -11.90 -10.15 -22.97
C THR A 146 -10.53 -10.32 -22.31
N PRO A 147 -10.06 -11.57 -22.07
CA PRO A 147 -8.77 -11.81 -21.43
C PRO A 147 -7.64 -11.06 -22.14
N GLY A 148 -6.78 -10.42 -21.38
CA GLY A 148 -5.63 -9.70 -21.87
C GLY A 148 -4.44 -10.62 -22.21
N LYS A 149 -3.36 -10.00 -22.69
CA LYS A 149 -2.16 -10.74 -23.06
C LYS A 149 -1.56 -11.52 -21.89
N TRP A 150 -1.51 -10.89 -20.71
CA TRP A 150 -0.92 -11.50 -19.53
C TRP A 150 -1.70 -12.73 -19.06
N GLU A 151 -3.03 -12.68 -19.04
CA GLU A 151 -3.89 -13.80 -18.68
C GLU A 151 -3.67 -14.99 -19.62
N ASN A 152 -3.63 -14.72 -20.94
CA ASN A 152 -3.42 -15.75 -21.96
C ASN A 152 -2.03 -16.40 -21.85
N GLU A 153 -0.99 -15.65 -21.44
CA GLU A 153 0.36 -16.15 -21.27
C GLU A 153 0.59 -16.92 -19.97
N ASN A 154 -0.22 -16.63 -18.93
CA ASN A 154 0.01 -17.16 -17.57
C ASN A 154 -1.09 -18.12 -17.10
N SER A 155 -2.14 -18.38 -17.88
CA SER A 155 -3.18 -19.35 -17.55
C SER A 155 -2.84 -20.72 -18.12
N GLU A 156 -2.89 -21.75 -17.28
CA GLU A 156 -2.68 -23.14 -17.71
C GLU A 156 -3.89 -23.70 -18.47
N ASN A 157 -5.09 -23.28 -18.05
CA ASN A 157 -6.36 -23.74 -18.60
C ASN A 157 -7.24 -22.56 -18.95
N PHE A 158 -7.93 -22.67 -20.07
CA PHE A 158 -8.91 -21.70 -20.53
C PHE A 158 -10.27 -22.36 -20.67
N ILE A 159 -11.30 -21.82 -19.99
CA ILE A 159 -12.66 -22.33 -20.03
C ILE A 159 -13.59 -21.23 -20.53
N GLU A 160 -14.27 -21.48 -21.63
CA GLU A 160 -15.28 -20.56 -22.15
C GLU A 160 -16.66 -20.86 -21.55
N GLN A 161 -17.29 -19.83 -20.97
CA GLN A 161 -18.68 -19.89 -20.56
C GLN A 161 -19.54 -19.12 -21.55
N VAL A 162 -20.02 -19.84 -22.58
CA VAL A 162 -20.82 -19.24 -23.69
C VAL A 162 -22.28 -19.01 -23.27
N ILE A 163 -22.82 -19.88 -22.41
CA ILE A 163 -24.22 -19.82 -21.98
C ILE A 163 -24.29 -19.44 -20.49
N ARG A 164 -25.00 -18.35 -20.19
CA ARG A 164 -25.32 -17.95 -18.81
C ARG A 164 -26.69 -18.55 -18.46
N PRO A 165 -26.81 -19.35 -17.37
CA PRO A 165 -28.11 -19.87 -16.93
C PRO A 165 -29.09 -18.73 -16.62
N VAL A 166 -30.35 -18.87 -17.01
CA VAL A 166 -31.42 -17.85 -16.88
C VAL A 166 -31.60 -17.38 -15.45
N SER A 167 -31.34 -18.23 -14.45
CA SER A 167 -31.40 -17.89 -13.03
C SER A 167 -30.50 -16.73 -12.60
N TYR A 168 -29.44 -16.44 -13.34
CA TYR A 168 -28.54 -15.32 -13.06
C TYR A 168 -28.98 -13.98 -13.68
N THR A 169 -29.93 -13.99 -14.63
CA THR A 169 -30.43 -12.75 -15.26
C THR A 169 -31.29 -11.92 -14.30
N HIS A 170 -31.78 -12.49 -13.22
CA HIS A 170 -32.61 -11.82 -12.21
C HIS A 170 -31.81 -11.26 -11.02
N LEU A 171 -30.49 -11.46 -10.97
CA LEU A 171 -29.61 -10.92 -9.92
C LEU A 171 -28.97 -9.56 -10.31
N THR A 172 -29.28 -9.00 -11.44
CA THR A 172 -28.96 -7.60 -11.71
C THR A 172 -29.83 -6.74 -10.78
N LEU A 173 -29.25 -6.24 -9.71
CA LEU A 173 -29.90 -5.21 -8.89
C LEU A 173 -30.36 -4.10 -9.82
N PRO A 174 -31.62 -3.65 -9.72
CA PRO A 174 -32.08 -2.49 -10.48
C PRO A 174 -31.17 -1.33 -10.08
N THR A 175 -30.42 -0.80 -11.03
CA THR A 175 -29.74 0.47 -10.87
C THR A 175 -30.82 1.50 -10.56
N SER A 176 -30.99 1.86 -9.30
CA SER A 176 -31.83 2.98 -8.92
C SER A 176 -31.23 4.21 -9.60
N LYS A 177 -31.92 4.72 -10.61
CA LYS A 177 -31.66 6.06 -11.10
C LYS A 177 -31.99 7.02 -9.96
N ILE A 178 -30.96 7.55 -9.37
CA ILE A 178 -31.05 8.73 -8.53
C ILE A 178 -31.05 9.94 -9.45
#